data_778b1719141e6348ade582d3dc9b6e6a
#
_entry.id   778b1719141e6348ade582d3dc9b6e6a
#
_cell.length_a   1.000
_cell.length_b   1.000
_cell.length_c   1.000
_cell.angle_alpha   90.00
_cell.angle_beta   90.00
_cell.angle_gamma   90.00
#
_symmetry.space_group_name_H-M   'P 1'
#
loop_
_entity.id
_entity.type
_entity.pdbx_description
1 polymer ?
#
loop_
_entity_poly.entity_id
_entity_poly.type
_entity_poly.pdbx_seq_one_letter_code
_entity_poly.pdbx_strand_id
1 'polypeptide(L)'
;QQSGQVAPDQFAQVFGSISFFVNAGIRFVEEICKLRAFCDLWDRIGLERYGVTDEKARRFRYGVQVNSLGLTEAQPENNVQRIVLEMLAVTLSKRARARSVQLPAWNEALGLPRPWDQQWALRMQQVLAFETDLLEYGDLFDGSTVVEARTAELRDAAWEELQEVLSLGGAFAAVDELKGRLVRSMAERTRRIEAGEQVVVGVNAYTETEPSPLDSPGNILTVDPSVETELVAELAQWRASRDNAAVKAAIEGLRAAAAGDANI
;
A
#
# COMPACT_ATOMS: atom_id res chain seq x y z
N GLN A 1 -13.75 13.80 -16.29
CA GLN A 1 -14.93 14.60 -16.68
C GLN A 1 -14.55 15.82 -17.52
N GLN A 2 -13.67 16.68 -17.02
CA GLN A 2 -13.36 17.98 -17.68
C GLN A 2 -12.73 17.85 -19.08
N SER A 3 -11.98 16.76 -19.35
CA SER A 3 -11.38 16.54 -20.66
C SER A 3 -12.39 16.21 -21.77
N GLY A 4 -13.62 15.79 -21.41
CA GLY A 4 -14.63 15.33 -22.36
C GLY A 4 -14.31 14.00 -23.05
N GLN A 5 -13.22 13.30 -22.66
CA GLN A 5 -12.81 12.05 -23.29
C GLN A 5 -13.65 10.83 -22.88
N VAL A 6 -14.42 10.96 -21.79
CA VAL A 6 -15.31 9.92 -21.29
C VAL A 6 -16.75 10.41 -21.44
N ALA A 7 -17.59 9.63 -22.11
CA ALA A 7 -19.00 9.94 -22.25
C ALA A 7 -19.70 9.97 -20.87
N PRO A 8 -20.66 10.86 -20.64
CA PRO A 8 -21.31 11.02 -19.33
C PRO A 8 -21.92 9.74 -18.76
N ASP A 9 -22.49 8.90 -19.60
CA ASP A 9 -23.09 7.61 -19.25
C ASP A 9 -22.05 6.54 -18.87
N GLN A 10 -20.80 6.66 -19.35
CA GLN A 10 -19.71 5.77 -19.03
C GLN A 10 -18.90 6.21 -17.79
N PHE A 11 -19.10 7.43 -17.33
CA PHE A 11 -18.27 8.00 -16.26
C PHE A 11 -18.35 7.22 -14.95
N ALA A 12 -19.52 6.74 -14.56
CA ALA A 12 -19.69 5.93 -13.37
C ALA A 12 -18.90 4.62 -13.44
N GLN A 13 -18.81 4.00 -14.62
CA GLN A 13 -18.01 2.79 -14.83
C GLN A 13 -16.51 3.09 -14.72
N VAL A 14 -16.02 4.18 -15.31
CA VAL A 14 -14.64 4.63 -15.20
C VAL A 14 -14.28 4.92 -13.75
N PHE A 15 -15.12 5.69 -13.04
CA PHE A 15 -14.94 5.98 -11.62
C PHE A 15 -14.86 4.69 -10.79
N GLY A 16 -15.78 3.76 -11.04
CA GLY A 16 -15.82 2.45 -10.39
C GLY A 16 -14.65 1.52 -10.75
N SER A 17 -13.86 1.82 -11.78
CA SER A 17 -12.66 1.06 -12.16
C SER A 17 -11.40 1.52 -11.45
N ILE A 18 -11.43 2.67 -10.78
CA ILE A 18 -10.29 3.18 -10.01
C ILE A 18 -10.05 2.27 -8.80
N SER A 19 -8.80 1.90 -8.60
CA SER A 19 -8.36 1.17 -7.42
C SER A 19 -7.17 1.86 -6.78
N PHE A 20 -6.98 1.59 -5.50
CA PHE A 20 -5.98 2.24 -4.69
C PHE A 20 -5.07 1.21 -4.03
N PHE A 21 -3.91 1.67 -3.62
CA PHE A 21 -3.01 0.94 -2.76
C PHE A 21 -2.65 1.84 -1.60
N VAL A 22 -2.94 1.40 -0.39
CA VAL A 22 -2.72 2.17 0.83
C VAL A 22 -1.82 1.40 1.78
N ASN A 23 -1.20 2.11 2.73
CA ASN A 23 -0.33 1.47 3.72
C ASN A 23 -1.05 1.33 5.08
N ALA A 24 -0.66 0.32 5.86
CA ALA A 24 -1.05 0.17 7.24
C ALA A 24 0.19 0.08 8.13
N GLY A 25 0.23 0.91 9.18
CA GLY A 25 1.30 0.96 10.16
C GLY A 25 0.91 0.38 11.51
N ILE A 26 1.81 0.55 12.49
CA ILE A 26 1.72 -0.10 13.80
C ILE A 26 0.62 0.47 14.72
N ARG A 27 0.04 1.63 14.41
CA ARG A 27 -1.00 2.24 15.25
C ARG A 27 -2.36 1.58 15.01
N PHE A 28 -2.51 0.38 15.52
CA PHE A 28 -3.58 -0.57 15.27
C PHE A 28 -5.00 0.04 15.17
N VAL A 29 -5.45 0.76 16.20
CA VAL A 29 -6.80 1.36 16.22
C VAL A 29 -6.92 2.48 15.20
N GLU A 30 -5.88 3.29 15.05
CA GLU A 30 -5.85 4.39 14.10
C GLU A 30 -5.89 3.90 12.65
N GLU A 31 -5.23 2.78 12.36
CA GLU A 31 -5.27 2.15 11.05
C GLU A 31 -6.66 1.62 10.69
N ILE A 32 -7.35 0.97 11.63
CA ILE A 32 -8.75 0.57 11.45
C ILE A 32 -9.62 1.78 11.10
N CYS A 33 -9.50 2.87 11.88
CA CYS A 33 -10.28 4.08 11.67
C CYS A 33 -9.94 4.77 10.34
N LYS A 34 -8.66 4.81 9.97
CA LYS A 34 -8.20 5.36 8.69
C LYS A 34 -8.81 4.63 7.49
N LEU A 35 -8.80 3.29 7.51
CA LEU A 35 -9.37 2.49 6.42
C LEU A 35 -10.89 2.72 6.28
N ARG A 36 -11.62 2.85 7.38
CA ARG A 36 -13.05 3.21 7.38
C ARG A 36 -13.27 4.63 6.84
N ALA A 37 -12.46 5.60 7.29
CA ALA A 37 -12.53 6.99 6.82
C ALA A 37 -12.29 7.10 5.30
N PHE A 38 -11.36 6.32 4.73
CA PHE A 38 -11.16 6.26 3.28
C PHE A 38 -12.39 5.77 2.52
N CYS A 39 -13.09 4.76 3.04
CA CYS A 39 -14.31 4.27 2.43
C CYS A 39 -15.39 5.37 2.40
N ASP A 40 -15.60 6.03 3.54
CA ASP A 40 -16.59 7.10 3.68
C ASP A 40 -16.25 8.32 2.79
N LEU A 41 -14.97 8.71 2.75
CA LEU A 41 -14.48 9.81 1.92
C LEU A 41 -14.65 9.55 0.42
N TRP A 42 -14.30 8.36 -0.02
CA TRP A 42 -14.41 8.02 -1.45
C TRP A 42 -15.86 7.96 -1.91
N ASP A 43 -16.74 7.42 -1.09
CA ASP A 43 -18.19 7.42 -1.35
C ASP A 43 -18.71 8.86 -1.46
N ARG A 44 -18.36 9.73 -0.51
CA ARG A 44 -18.72 11.14 -0.50
C ARG A 44 -18.18 11.88 -1.73
N ILE A 45 -16.91 11.69 -2.08
CA ILE A 45 -16.29 12.30 -3.27
C ILE A 45 -17.03 11.86 -4.54
N GLY A 46 -17.34 10.57 -4.66
CA GLY A 46 -18.07 10.03 -5.81
C GLY A 46 -19.45 10.65 -5.98
N LEU A 47 -20.17 10.78 -4.89
CA LEU A 47 -21.52 11.33 -4.89
C LEU A 47 -21.52 12.85 -5.06
N GLU A 48 -20.86 13.59 -4.16
CA GLU A 48 -20.98 15.05 -4.10
C GLU A 48 -20.20 15.77 -5.19
N ARG A 49 -19.00 15.29 -5.52
CA ARG A 49 -18.13 15.96 -6.50
C ARG A 49 -18.35 15.48 -7.92
N TYR A 50 -18.61 14.20 -8.11
CA TYR A 50 -18.69 13.59 -9.44
C TYR A 50 -20.10 13.16 -9.85
N GLY A 51 -21.09 13.20 -8.96
CA GLY A 51 -22.47 12.86 -9.25
C GLY A 51 -22.71 11.38 -9.57
N VAL A 52 -21.81 10.49 -9.11
CA VAL A 52 -21.95 9.05 -9.31
C VAL A 52 -23.00 8.51 -8.35
N THR A 53 -24.19 8.16 -8.85
CA THR A 53 -25.29 7.67 -8.02
C THR A 53 -25.23 6.16 -7.74
N ASP A 54 -24.54 5.39 -8.57
CA ASP A 54 -24.37 3.96 -8.36
C ASP A 54 -23.43 3.67 -7.16
N GLU A 55 -23.96 3.14 -6.08
CA GLU A 55 -23.22 2.77 -4.87
C GLU A 55 -22.13 1.75 -5.15
N LYS A 56 -22.34 0.84 -6.10
CA LYS A 56 -21.31 -0.11 -6.50
C LYS A 56 -20.08 0.56 -7.10
N ALA A 57 -20.30 1.59 -7.91
CA ALA A 57 -19.23 2.37 -8.54
C ALA A 57 -18.47 3.21 -7.50
N ARG A 58 -19.14 3.68 -6.44
CA ARG A 58 -18.51 4.47 -5.36
C ARG A 58 -17.72 3.66 -4.33
N ARG A 59 -17.71 2.35 -4.40
CA ARG A 59 -16.95 1.54 -3.44
C ARG A 59 -15.46 1.82 -3.53
N PHE A 60 -14.83 2.12 -2.39
CA PHE A 60 -13.39 2.22 -2.29
C PHE A 60 -12.74 0.86 -2.48
N ARG A 61 -12.10 0.66 -3.63
CA ARG A 61 -11.44 -0.60 -3.98
C ARG A 61 -9.96 -0.46 -3.77
N TYR A 62 -9.39 -1.20 -2.82
CA TYR A 62 -8.00 -1.03 -2.47
C TYR A 62 -7.34 -2.32 -2.01
N GLY A 63 -6.03 -2.37 -2.21
CA GLY A 63 -5.12 -3.28 -1.54
C GLY A 63 -4.37 -2.53 -0.44
N VAL A 64 -3.81 -3.27 0.50
CA VAL A 64 -3.00 -2.71 1.57
C VAL A 64 -1.61 -3.32 1.54
N GLN A 65 -0.61 -2.46 1.64
CA GLN A 65 0.75 -2.86 2.01
C GLN A 65 0.95 -2.57 3.49
N VAL A 66 1.31 -3.59 4.24
CA VAL A 66 1.79 -3.44 5.59
C VAL A 66 3.11 -2.67 5.57
N ASN A 67 3.27 -1.71 6.48
CA ASN A 67 4.30 -0.70 6.39
C ASN A 67 5.70 -1.21 6.71
N SER A 68 6.57 -1.29 5.71
CA SER A 68 7.97 -1.66 5.89
C SER A 68 8.84 -0.54 6.48
N LEU A 69 8.43 0.73 6.40
CA LEU A 69 9.17 1.86 6.98
C LEU A 69 9.24 1.86 8.51
N GLY A 70 8.42 1.05 9.17
CA GLY A 70 8.45 0.83 10.61
C GLY A 70 9.36 -0.31 11.05
N LEU A 71 9.88 -1.10 10.11
CA LEU A 71 10.79 -2.19 10.41
C LEU A 71 12.18 -1.66 10.78
N THR A 72 12.88 -2.39 11.65
CA THR A 72 14.16 -1.99 12.21
C THR A 72 15.25 -3.00 11.88
N GLU A 73 16.48 -2.50 11.70
CA GLU A 73 17.68 -3.33 11.60
C GLU A 73 18.06 -3.89 12.97
N ALA A 74 17.89 -3.08 14.02
CA ALA A 74 18.15 -3.50 15.39
C ALA A 74 17.07 -4.46 15.86
N GLN A 75 17.46 -5.61 16.40
CA GLN A 75 16.56 -6.67 16.87
C GLN A 75 15.52 -7.04 15.81
N PRO A 76 15.93 -7.50 14.61
CA PRO A 76 15.04 -7.67 13.47
C PRO A 76 13.93 -8.69 13.70
N GLU A 77 14.07 -9.58 14.66
CA GLU A 77 13.05 -10.54 15.10
C GLU A 77 11.75 -9.85 15.54
N ASN A 78 11.85 -8.65 16.12
CA ASN A 78 10.69 -7.87 16.54
C ASN A 78 9.82 -7.42 15.35
N ASN A 79 10.36 -7.42 14.14
CA ASN A 79 9.62 -7.05 12.94
C ASN A 79 8.48 -8.04 12.63
N VAL A 80 8.64 -9.31 12.98
CA VAL A 80 7.57 -10.31 12.82
C VAL A 80 6.32 -9.87 13.61
N GLN A 81 6.50 -9.42 14.84
CA GLN A 81 5.41 -8.96 15.71
C GLN A 81 4.78 -7.68 15.16
N ARG A 82 5.59 -6.74 14.65
CA ARG A 82 5.09 -5.51 14.02
C ARG A 82 4.21 -5.83 12.83
N ILE A 83 4.69 -6.67 11.92
CA ILE A 83 3.96 -7.09 10.73
C ILE A 83 2.65 -7.78 11.08
N VAL A 84 2.63 -8.66 12.08
CA VAL A 84 1.40 -9.35 12.53
C VAL A 84 0.38 -8.34 13.05
N LEU A 85 0.79 -7.39 13.89
CA LEU A 85 -0.12 -6.37 14.43
C LEU A 85 -0.69 -5.45 13.34
N GLU A 86 0.14 -5.06 12.38
CA GLU A 86 -0.27 -4.26 11.23
C GLU A 86 -1.23 -5.03 10.31
N MET A 87 -0.96 -6.30 10.06
CA MET A 87 -1.84 -7.20 9.30
C MET A 87 -3.20 -7.37 10.00
N LEU A 88 -3.20 -7.53 11.32
CA LEU A 88 -4.43 -7.65 12.10
C LEU A 88 -5.30 -6.40 11.99
N ALA A 89 -4.72 -5.19 12.00
CA ALA A 89 -5.47 -3.95 11.82
C ALA A 89 -6.24 -3.94 10.49
N VAL A 90 -5.65 -4.49 9.43
CA VAL A 90 -6.29 -4.60 8.11
C VAL A 90 -7.37 -5.68 8.09
N THR A 91 -7.04 -6.87 8.57
CA THR A 91 -7.90 -8.05 8.45
C THR A 91 -9.12 -8.00 9.36
N LEU A 92 -9.01 -7.36 10.53
CA LEU A 92 -10.12 -7.16 11.46
C LEU A 92 -11.03 -5.99 11.06
N SER A 93 -10.58 -5.10 10.18
CA SER A 93 -11.40 -3.98 9.66
C SER A 93 -12.32 -4.46 8.53
N LYS A 94 -13.22 -5.38 8.81
CA LYS A 94 -14.07 -6.03 7.79
C LYS A 94 -15.07 -5.08 7.14
N ARG A 95 -15.54 -4.06 7.85
CA ARG A 95 -16.39 -3.01 7.28
C ARG A 95 -15.66 -2.24 6.18
N ALA A 96 -14.38 -1.94 6.37
CA ALA A 96 -13.55 -1.24 5.39
C ALA A 96 -12.96 -2.15 4.31
N ARG A 97 -13.03 -3.44 4.44
CA ARG A 97 -12.80 -4.52 3.49
C ARG A 97 -11.73 -4.28 2.41
N ALA A 98 -10.46 -4.37 2.78
CA ALA A 98 -9.37 -4.46 1.81
C ALA A 98 -9.52 -5.70 0.91
N ARG A 99 -9.15 -5.60 -0.37
CA ARG A 99 -9.19 -6.71 -1.33
C ARG A 99 -7.99 -7.63 -1.23
N SER A 100 -6.87 -7.07 -0.81
CA SER A 100 -5.61 -7.79 -0.66
C SER A 100 -4.78 -7.13 0.44
N VAL A 101 -3.93 -7.91 1.06
CA VAL A 101 -2.90 -7.43 1.96
C VAL A 101 -1.57 -8.01 1.52
N GLN A 102 -0.57 -7.14 1.41
CA GLN A 102 0.81 -7.51 1.13
C GLN A 102 1.64 -7.27 2.40
N LEU A 103 2.37 -8.29 2.82
CA LEU A 103 3.29 -8.20 3.94
C LEU A 103 4.72 -8.05 3.44
N PRO A 104 5.55 -7.19 4.05
CA PRO A 104 6.98 -7.16 3.79
C PRO A 104 7.65 -8.43 4.35
N ALA A 105 8.83 -8.74 3.89
CA ALA A 105 9.67 -9.69 4.59
C ALA A 105 10.13 -9.09 5.92
N TRP A 106 10.18 -9.90 6.98
CA TRP A 106 10.53 -9.46 8.33
C TRP A 106 11.93 -8.82 8.41
N ASN A 107 12.84 -9.22 7.53
CA ASN A 107 14.22 -8.73 7.43
C ASN A 107 14.44 -7.71 6.31
N GLU A 108 13.40 -7.13 5.76
CA GLU A 108 13.49 -6.15 4.67
C GLU A 108 14.36 -4.93 5.03
N ALA A 109 14.41 -4.54 6.31
CA ALA A 109 15.26 -3.47 6.78
C ALA A 109 16.77 -3.79 6.69
N LEU A 110 17.15 -5.06 6.64
CA LEU A 110 18.53 -5.51 6.51
C LEU A 110 18.99 -5.60 5.04
N GLY A 111 18.07 -5.69 4.09
CA GLY A 111 18.37 -5.80 2.66
C GLY A 111 17.41 -6.71 1.90
N LEU A 112 17.88 -7.33 0.81
CA LEU A 112 17.06 -8.17 -0.03
C LEU A 112 16.71 -9.49 0.68
N PRO A 113 15.41 -9.82 0.81
CA PRO A 113 14.97 -11.05 1.46
C PRO A 113 15.23 -12.25 0.55
N ARG A 114 15.61 -13.36 1.18
CA ARG A 114 15.67 -14.66 0.52
C ARG A 114 14.26 -15.25 0.35
N PRO A 115 14.06 -16.24 -0.52
CA PRO A 115 12.77 -16.92 -0.67
C PRO A 115 12.21 -17.45 0.66
N TRP A 116 13.08 -17.94 1.55
CA TRP A 116 12.71 -18.41 2.89
C TRP A 116 12.13 -17.28 3.76
N ASP A 117 12.71 -16.10 3.71
CA ASP A 117 12.25 -14.94 4.49
C ASP A 117 10.87 -14.47 4.00
N GLN A 118 10.65 -14.51 2.69
CA GLN A 118 9.33 -14.19 2.10
C GLN A 118 8.27 -15.25 2.42
N GLN A 119 8.67 -16.51 2.60
CA GLN A 119 7.74 -17.57 3.00
C GLN A 119 7.08 -17.26 4.35
N TRP A 120 7.78 -16.60 5.27
CA TRP A 120 7.21 -16.19 6.55
C TRP A 120 6.01 -15.26 6.40
N ALA A 121 6.06 -14.31 5.48
CA ALA A 121 4.94 -13.43 5.20
C ALA A 121 3.69 -14.21 4.75
N LEU A 122 3.87 -15.27 3.96
CA LEU A 122 2.77 -16.17 3.59
C LEU A 122 2.27 -16.99 4.79
N ARG A 123 3.18 -17.49 5.62
CA ARG A 123 2.81 -18.29 6.80
C ARG A 123 2.05 -17.48 7.84
N MET A 124 2.43 -16.22 8.10
CA MET A 124 1.66 -15.32 8.99
C MET A 124 0.21 -15.20 8.54
N GLN A 125 -0.04 -15.02 7.25
CA GLN A 125 -1.40 -14.96 6.71
C GLN A 125 -2.14 -16.29 6.82
N GLN A 126 -1.46 -17.40 6.59
CA GLN A 126 -2.05 -18.74 6.67
C GLN A 126 -2.39 -19.13 8.12
N VAL A 127 -1.51 -18.82 9.08
CA VAL A 127 -1.80 -19.01 10.51
C VAL A 127 -3.03 -18.22 10.91
N LEU A 128 -3.10 -16.94 10.52
CA LEU A 128 -4.28 -16.12 10.77
C LEU A 128 -5.54 -16.72 10.18
N ALA A 129 -5.48 -17.20 8.94
CA ALA A 129 -6.65 -17.67 8.21
C ALA A 129 -7.13 -19.07 8.62
N PHE A 130 -6.21 -19.96 9.01
CA PHE A 130 -6.51 -21.38 9.18
C PHE A 130 -6.41 -21.89 10.61
N GLU A 131 -5.73 -21.15 11.50
CA GLU A 131 -5.55 -21.58 12.89
C GLU A 131 -6.34 -20.71 13.87
N THR A 132 -6.87 -19.54 13.41
CA THR A 132 -7.73 -18.68 14.23
C THR A 132 -9.17 -18.69 13.77
N ASP A 133 -10.08 -18.28 14.64
CA ASP A 133 -11.51 -18.11 14.37
C ASP A 133 -11.89 -16.74 13.80
N LEU A 134 -10.91 -15.88 13.51
CA LEU A 134 -11.15 -14.48 13.09
C LEU A 134 -11.93 -14.35 11.78
N LEU A 135 -11.92 -15.36 10.92
CA LEU A 135 -12.70 -15.36 9.69
C LEU A 135 -14.17 -15.71 9.89
N GLU A 136 -14.52 -16.29 11.03
CA GLU A 136 -15.88 -16.75 11.36
C GLU A 136 -16.82 -15.60 11.74
N TYR A 137 -16.24 -14.49 12.24
CA TYR A 137 -17.00 -13.36 12.75
C TYR A 137 -17.08 -12.21 11.75
N GLY A 138 -18.10 -11.36 11.91
CA GLY A 138 -18.22 -10.07 11.23
C GLY A 138 -17.16 -9.05 11.70
N ASP A 139 -17.42 -7.78 11.50
CA ASP A 139 -16.52 -6.72 12.01
C ASP A 139 -16.69 -6.59 13.53
N LEU A 140 -15.63 -6.97 14.27
CA LEU A 140 -15.64 -6.97 15.74
C LEU A 140 -15.65 -5.56 16.35
N PHE A 141 -15.40 -4.55 15.55
CA PHE A 141 -15.37 -3.13 15.97
C PHE A 141 -16.63 -2.36 15.56
N ASP A 142 -17.60 -3.01 14.94
CA ASP A 142 -18.89 -2.39 14.62
C ASP A 142 -19.61 -1.95 15.90
N GLY A 143 -20.05 -0.68 15.92
CA GLY A 143 -20.71 -0.09 17.09
C GLY A 143 -19.76 0.31 18.23
N SER A 144 -18.43 0.17 18.06
CA SER A 144 -17.47 0.70 19.02
C SER A 144 -17.50 2.23 19.00
N THR A 145 -17.91 2.85 20.12
CA THR A 145 -17.98 4.31 20.23
C THR A 145 -16.62 4.98 19.99
N VAL A 146 -15.52 4.34 20.41
CA VAL A 146 -14.15 4.82 20.20
C VAL A 146 -13.79 4.81 18.73
N VAL A 147 -14.03 3.69 18.05
CA VAL A 147 -13.68 3.51 16.62
C VAL A 147 -14.55 4.42 15.74
N GLU A 148 -15.84 4.54 16.04
CA GLU A 148 -16.74 5.41 15.26
C GLU A 148 -16.36 6.89 15.43
N ALA A 149 -16.08 7.35 16.67
CA ALA A 149 -15.66 8.73 16.92
C ALA A 149 -14.33 9.05 16.22
N ARG A 150 -13.33 8.17 16.36
CA ARG A 150 -12.01 8.37 15.70
C ARG A 150 -12.09 8.31 14.18
N THR A 151 -12.94 7.45 13.63
CA THR A 151 -13.20 7.39 12.19
C THR A 151 -13.76 8.72 11.68
N ALA A 152 -14.73 9.30 12.41
CA ALA A 152 -15.31 10.60 12.06
C ALA A 152 -14.27 11.72 12.09
N GLU A 153 -13.46 11.80 13.15
CA GLU A 153 -12.36 12.78 13.25
C GLU A 153 -11.38 12.67 12.06
N LEU A 154 -10.93 11.46 11.73
CA LEU A 154 -9.99 11.26 10.62
C LEU A 154 -10.62 11.58 9.28
N ARG A 155 -11.88 11.22 9.08
CA ARG A 155 -12.63 11.55 7.86
C ARG A 155 -12.73 13.07 7.67
N ASP A 156 -13.09 13.78 8.72
CA ASP A 156 -13.32 15.21 8.66
C ASP A 156 -11.99 15.97 8.45
N ALA A 157 -10.93 15.59 9.16
CA ALA A 157 -9.59 16.13 8.95
C ALA A 157 -9.06 15.86 7.52
N ALA A 158 -9.27 14.65 6.99
CA ALA A 158 -8.87 14.33 5.62
C ALA A 158 -9.72 15.06 4.57
N TRP A 159 -10.98 15.38 4.89
CA TRP A 159 -11.80 16.23 4.03
C TRP A 159 -11.28 17.67 3.97
N GLU A 160 -10.88 18.23 5.11
CA GLU A 160 -10.26 19.57 5.17
C GLU A 160 -8.96 19.61 4.38
N GLU A 161 -8.09 18.62 4.56
CA GLU A 161 -6.86 18.48 3.78
C GLU A 161 -7.11 18.39 2.27
N LEU A 162 -8.15 17.64 1.85
CA LEU A 162 -8.57 17.58 0.45
C LEU A 162 -8.99 18.96 -0.07
N GLN A 163 -9.77 19.72 0.69
CA GLN A 163 -10.19 21.06 0.28
C GLN A 163 -8.99 22.01 0.14
N GLU A 164 -8.01 21.91 1.04
CA GLU A 164 -6.78 22.69 0.94
C GLU A 164 -6.01 22.35 -0.35
N VAL A 165 -5.77 21.05 -0.62
CA VAL A 165 -5.10 20.63 -1.87
C VAL A 165 -5.85 21.09 -3.10
N LEU A 166 -7.19 21.08 -3.08
CA LEU A 166 -8.01 21.58 -4.18
C LEU A 166 -7.89 23.10 -4.36
N SER A 167 -7.77 23.86 -3.28
CA SER A 167 -7.56 25.31 -3.32
C SER A 167 -6.21 25.69 -3.93
N LEU A 168 -5.21 24.82 -3.84
CA LEU A 168 -3.91 24.95 -4.48
C LEU A 168 -3.90 24.57 -5.97
N GLY A 169 -5.06 24.25 -6.55
CA GLY A 169 -5.19 23.83 -7.95
C GLY A 169 -5.19 22.31 -8.15
N GLY A 170 -5.28 21.53 -7.08
CA GLY A 170 -5.29 20.06 -7.09
C GLY A 170 -3.90 19.45 -6.95
N ALA A 171 -3.86 18.12 -6.88
CA ALA A 171 -2.65 17.39 -6.53
C ALA A 171 -1.44 17.65 -7.46
N PHE A 172 -1.67 17.85 -8.77
CA PHE A 172 -0.57 18.14 -9.69
C PHE A 172 0.06 19.52 -9.45
N ALA A 173 -0.77 20.54 -9.17
CA ALA A 173 -0.27 21.87 -8.86
C ALA A 173 0.39 21.92 -7.46
N ALA A 174 -0.08 21.10 -6.53
CA ALA A 174 0.41 21.05 -5.16
C ALA A 174 1.57 20.06 -4.92
N VAL A 175 2.14 19.41 -5.96
CA VAL A 175 3.16 18.35 -5.81
C VAL A 175 4.32 18.77 -4.91
N ASP A 176 4.86 19.95 -5.10
CA ASP A 176 6.04 20.40 -4.34
C ASP A 176 5.69 20.68 -2.87
N GLU A 177 4.51 21.23 -2.60
CA GLU A 177 4.01 21.42 -1.25
C GLU A 177 3.76 20.06 -0.56
N LEU A 178 3.13 19.12 -1.25
CA LEU A 178 2.90 17.76 -0.72
C LEU A 178 4.20 17.04 -0.39
N LYS A 179 5.20 17.13 -1.26
CA LYS A 179 6.56 16.61 -0.99
C LYS A 179 7.19 17.28 0.24
N GLY A 180 7.06 18.61 0.35
CA GLY A 180 7.54 19.36 1.50
C GLY A 180 6.90 18.90 2.81
N ARG A 181 5.58 18.62 2.81
CA ARG A 181 4.87 18.07 3.98
C ARG A 181 5.39 16.70 4.38
N LEU A 182 5.64 15.80 3.41
CA LEU A 182 6.21 14.49 3.69
C LEU A 182 7.60 14.59 4.34
N VAL A 183 8.47 15.45 3.82
CA VAL A 183 9.81 15.69 4.39
C VAL A 183 9.71 16.22 5.83
N ARG A 184 8.85 17.22 6.08
CA ARG A 184 8.62 17.77 7.42
C ARG A 184 8.09 16.71 8.40
N SER A 185 7.14 15.90 7.95
CA SER A 185 6.55 14.81 8.75
C SER A 185 7.61 13.77 9.14
N MET A 186 8.48 13.41 8.20
CA MET A 186 9.57 12.46 8.47
C MET A 186 10.61 13.05 9.44
N ALA A 187 11.00 14.30 9.25
CA ALA A 187 11.92 15.00 10.16
C ALA A 187 11.37 15.08 11.57
N GLU A 188 10.08 15.40 11.73
CA GLU A 188 9.43 15.45 13.04
C GLU A 188 9.35 14.06 13.69
N ARG A 189 9.06 13.02 12.93
CA ARG A 189 9.09 11.64 13.45
C ARG A 189 10.49 11.28 13.96
N THR A 190 11.53 11.57 13.18
CA THR A 190 12.94 11.33 13.57
C THR A 190 13.28 12.08 14.85
N ARG A 191 12.97 13.37 14.92
CA ARG A 191 13.18 14.18 16.13
C ARG A 191 12.52 13.57 17.38
N ARG A 192 11.27 13.11 17.25
CA ARG A 192 10.54 12.49 18.37
C ARG A 192 11.17 11.19 18.84
N ILE A 193 11.70 10.39 17.92
CA ILE A 193 12.43 9.16 18.25
C ILE A 193 13.73 9.50 18.97
N GLU A 194 14.51 10.44 18.44
CA GLU A 194 15.78 10.89 19.04
C GLU A 194 15.59 11.51 20.43
N ALA A 195 14.50 12.25 20.63
CA ALA A 195 14.14 12.85 21.91
C ALA A 195 13.53 11.84 22.92
N GLY A 196 13.28 10.59 22.52
CA GLY A 196 12.61 9.59 23.37
C GLY A 196 11.10 9.82 23.55
N GLU A 197 10.52 10.80 22.85
CA GLU A 197 9.08 11.06 22.87
C GLU A 197 8.27 9.97 22.16
N GLN A 198 8.89 9.28 21.22
CA GLN A 198 8.36 8.10 20.55
C GLN A 198 9.31 6.92 20.74
N VAL A 199 8.83 5.90 21.43
CA VAL A 199 9.61 4.68 21.65
C VAL A 199 9.55 3.78 20.42
N VAL A 200 10.72 3.30 19.98
CA VAL A 200 10.89 2.23 19.02
C VAL A 200 11.76 1.15 19.69
N VAL A 201 11.15 0.02 20.01
CA VAL A 201 11.81 -1.09 20.72
C VAL A 201 13.01 -1.59 19.92
N GLY A 202 14.14 -1.71 20.60
CA GLY A 202 15.42 -2.11 20.01
C GLY A 202 16.21 -0.96 19.40
N VAL A 203 15.59 0.24 19.21
CA VAL A 203 16.25 1.42 18.59
C VAL A 203 16.61 2.47 19.62
N ASN A 204 15.64 3.00 20.35
CA ASN A 204 15.85 4.03 21.37
C ASN A 204 15.41 3.64 22.78
N ALA A 205 14.86 2.42 22.93
CA ALA A 205 14.52 1.82 24.21
C ALA A 205 14.64 0.29 24.10
N TYR A 206 14.94 -0.39 25.22
CA TYR A 206 15.10 -1.86 25.28
C TYR A 206 16.16 -2.35 24.29
N THR A 207 17.30 -1.66 24.26
CA THR A 207 18.39 -1.91 23.31
C THR A 207 19.32 -3.04 23.72
N GLU A 208 19.27 -3.47 24.97
CA GLU A 208 20.06 -4.61 25.45
C GLU A 208 19.54 -5.91 24.83
N THR A 209 20.41 -6.63 24.15
CA THR A 209 20.07 -7.89 23.49
C THR A 209 21.31 -8.76 23.31
N GLU A 210 21.12 -10.07 23.24
CA GLU A 210 22.12 -10.98 22.69
C GLU A 210 22.26 -10.73 21.17
N PRO A 211 23.43 -11.02 20.58
CA PRO A 211 23.59 -10.92 19.14
C PRO A 211 22.53 -11.72 18.39
N SER A 212 21.91 -11.10 17.40
CA SER A 212 20.91 -11.79 16.59
C SER A 212 21.56 -12.94 15.81
N PRO A 213 21.01 -14.17 15.88
CA PRO A 213 21.49 -15.28 15.05
C PRO A 213 21.28 -15.00 13.55
N LEU A 214 20.56 -13.95 13.22
CA LEU A 214 20.23 -13.54 11.86
C LEU A 214 21.22 -12.53 11.27
N ASP A 215 22.17 -12.03 12.09
CA ASP A 215 23.25 -11.14 11.64
C ASP A 215 24.44 -11.91 11.00
N SER A 216 24.27 -13.19 10.77
CA SER A 216 25.33 -13.99 10.16
C SER A 216 25.54 -13.68 8.68
N PRO A 217 26.78 -13.70 8.15
CA PRO A 217 27.04 -13.52 6.74
C PRO A 217 26.22 -14.49 5.87
N GLY A 218 25.59 -13.99 4.82
CA GLY A 218 24.75 -14.79 3.91
C GLY A 218 23.27 -14.85 4.28
N ASN A 219 22.84 -14.17 5.33
CA ASN A 219 21.42 -14.07 5.70
C ASN A 219 20.62 -13.06 4.86
N ILE A 220 21.30 -12.29 4.04
CA ILE A 220 20.69 -11.34 3.08
C ILE A 220 21.11 -11.77 1.69
N LEU A 221 20.16 -11.70 0.74
CA LEU A 221 20.45 -11.95 -0.65
C LEU A 221 21.30 -10.78 -1.21
N THR A 222 22.49 -11.12 -1.67
CA THR A 222 23.34 -10.17 -2.41
C THR A 222 23.33 -10.55 -3.87
N VAL A 223 23.14 -9.55 -4.74
CA VAL A 223 23.21 -9.73 -6.19
C VAL A 223 24.66 -9.49 -6.62
N ASP A 224 25.24 -10.45 -7.32
CA ASP A 224 26.58 -10.29 -7.89
C ASP A 224 26.55 -9.13 -8.92
N PRO A 225 27.51 -8.19 -8.87
CA PRO A 225 27.57 -7.09 -9.83
C PRO A 225 27.65 -7.53 -11.31
N SER A 226 28.13 -8.75 -11.58
CA SER A 226 28.15 -9.30 -12.94
C SER A 226 26.77 -9.54 -13.53
N VAL A 227 25.74 -9.80 -12.68
CA VAL A 227 24.38 -10.13 -13.10
C VAL A 227 23.75 -9.00 -13.93
N GLU A 228 23.95 -7.74 -13.55
CA GLU A 228 23.45 -6.60 -14.33
C GLU A 228 24.08 -6.59 -15.73
N THR A 229 25.39 -6.78 -15.81
CA THR A 229 26.13 -6.82 -17.07
C THR A 229 25.65 -7.94 -17.97
N GLU A 230 25.44 -9.13 -17.41
CA GLU A 230 24.93 -10.30 -18.12
C GLU A 230 23.50 -10.07 -18.63
N LEU A 231 22.60 -9.57 -17.79
CA LEU A 231 21.21 -9.28 -18.17
C LEU A 231 21.13 -8.20 -19.28
N VAL A 232 21.96 -7.18 -19.22
CA VAL A 232 22.04 -6.14 -20.26
C VAL A 232 22.52 -6.74 -21.57
N ALA A 233 23.57 -7.60 -21.52
CA ALA A 233 24.10 -8.28 -22.71
C ALA A 233 23.06 -9.23 -23.32
N GLU A 234 22.39 -10.04 -22.50
CA GLU A 234 21.31 -10.94 -22.94
C GLU A 234 20.15 -10.17 -23.59
N LEU A 235 19.72 -9.07 -22.96
CA LEU A 235 18.66 -8.22 -23.52
C LEU A 235 19.08 -7.60 -24.86
N ALA A 236 20.32 -7.17 -24.98
CA ALA A 236 20.86 -6.61 -26.22
C ALA A 236 20.88 -7.69 -27.33
N GLN A 237 21.34 -8.90 -27.01
CA GLN A 237 21.35 -10.03 -27.90
C GLN A 237 19.93 -10.43 -28.34
N TRP A 238 18.99 -10.52 -27.38
CA TRP A 238 17.60 -10.81 -27.69
C TRP A 238 16.98 -9.76 -28.62
N ARG A 239 17.22 -8.46 -28.34
CA ARG A 239 16.75 -7.37 -29.23
C ARG A 239 17.32 -7.45 -30.63
N ALA A 240 18.61 -7.83 -30.77
CA ALA A 240 19.27 -7.97 -32.06
C ALA A 240 18.76 -9.18 -32.85
N SER A 241 18.43 -10.29 -32.18
CA SER A 241 17.94 -11.52 -32.78
C SER A 241 16.43 -11.54 -33.04
N ARG A 242 15.69 -10.59 -32.44
CA ARG A 242 14.22 -10.53 -32.55
C ARG A 242 13.79 -10.25 -34.00
N ASP A 243 12.80 -11.00 -34.47
CA ASP A 243 12.13 -10.71 -35.74
C ASP A 243 11.30 -9.42 -35.62
N ASN A 244 11.92 -8.31 -35.96
CA ASN A 244 11.28 -6.98 -35.89
C ASN A 244 10.17 -6.83 -36.97
N ALA A 245 10.21 -7.58 -38.06
CA ALA A 245 9.15 -7.55 -39.06
C ALA A 245 7.88 -8.23 -38.52
N ALA A 246 8.03 -9.41 -37.91
CA ALA A 246 6.91 -10.08 -37.24
C ALA A 246 6.30 -9.26 -36.10
N VAL A 247 7.13 -8.60 -35.27
CA VAL A 247 6.66 -7.69 -34.23
C VAL A 247 5.86 -6.53 -34.81
N LYS A 248 6.36 -5.90 -35.86
CA LYS A 248 5.67 -4.79 -36.54
C LYS A 248 4.33 -5.24 -37.12
N ALA A 249 4.29 -6.38 -37.80
CA ALA A 249 3.05 -6.95 -38.32
C ALA A 249 2.03 -7.27 -37.22
N ALA A 250 2.48 -7.82 -36.10
CA ALA A 250 1.61 -8.07 -34.93
C ALA A 250 1.02 -6.79 -34.36
N ILE A 251 1.83 -5.74 -34.21
CA ILE A 251 1.36 -4.41 -33.71
C ILE A 251 0.34 -3.80 -34.69
N GLU A 252 0.57 -3.90 -36.00
CA GLU A 252 -0.36 -3.42 -37.00
C GLU A 252 -1.68 -4.22 -36.98
N GLY A 253 -1.60 -5.54 -36.80
CA GLY A 253 -2.77 -6.40 -36.62
C GLY A 253 -3.60 -6.04 -35.38
N LEU A 254 -2.93 -5.77 -34.22
CA LEU A 254 -3.60 -5.33 -33.00
C LEU A 254 -4.28 -3.95 -33.20
N ARG A 255 -3.62 -3.01 -33.84
CA ARG A 255 -4.20 -1.69 -34.15
C ARG A 255 -5.42 -1.79 -35.05
N ALA A 256 -5.37 -2.64 -36.06
CA ALA A 256 -6.49 -2.88 -36.96
C ALA A 256 -7.67 -3.54 -36.24
N ALA A 257 -7.40 -4.52 -35.38
CA ALA A 257 -8.42 -5.16 -34.54
C ALA A 257 -9.08 -4.17 -33.57
N ALA A 258 -8.28 -3.32 -32.91
CA ALA A 258 -8.79 -2.29 -32.00
C ALA A 258 -9.66 -1.23 -32.73
N ALA A 259 -9.33 -0.88 -33.96
CA ALA A 259 -10.14 0.03 -34.81
C ALA A 259 -11.48 -0.60 -35.25
N GLY A 260 -11.59 -1.94 -35.20
CA GLY A 260 -12.78 -2.70 -35.58
C GLY A 260 -13.64 -3.18 -34.41
N ASP A 261 -13.58 -2.55 -33.24
CA ASP A 261 -14.32 -2.92 -32.00
C ASP A 261 -14.02 -4.35 -31.49
N ALA A 262 -12.93 -4.96 -31.89
CA ALA A 262 -12.52 -6.22 -31.30
C ALA A 262 -12.04 -6.00 -29.86
N ASN A 263 -12.51 -6.87 -28.96
CA ASN A 263 -12.00 -6.91 -27.58
C ASN A 263 -10.61 -7.55 -27.60
N ILE A 264 -9.56 -6.77 -27.33
CA ILE A 264 -8.15 -7.17 -27.36
C ILE A 264 -7.66 -7.42 -25.94
#